data_b7babc6da3380ade9ddaeeb391f8e34b
#
_entry.id   b7babc6da3380ade9ddaeeb391f8e34b
#
_cell.length_a   1.000
_cell.length_b   1.000
_cell.length_c   1.000
_cell.angle_alpha   90.00
_cell.angle_beta   90.00
_cell.angle_gamma   90.00
#
_symmetry.space_group_name_H-M   'P 1'
#
loop_
_entity.id
_entity.type
_entity.pdbx_description
1 polymer ?
#
loop_
_entity_poly.entity_id
_entity_poly.type
_entity_poly.pdbx_seq_one_letter_code
_entity_poly.pdbx_strand_id
1 'polypeptide(L)'
;VKIASWVTYLQLPFTFVPYVLKQMQEYYYTYYESPVGLLKIGGTDSYITELSFLDNSHQLAYGVPGVSDILHQCTEQLIEFFQGRRKSFNIPIHQEGTDFQQRVWNHLMQIPFGKTISYMDLAKRMGDPKVIRAAASTNGKNKIAIIVPCHRVIGTDKSLVGYSGGMQRKQWLLQHEFRIAHGIQTLF
;
A
#
# COMPACT_ATOMS: atom_id res chain seq x y z
N VAL A 1 19.11 -54.22 15.13
CA VAL A 1 19.46 -52.90 14.59
C VAL A 1 18.56 -51.87 15.26
N LYS A 2 19.13 -51.09 16.21
CA LYS A 2 18.41 -50.03 16.97
C LYS A 2 18.46 -48.76 16.19
N ILE A 3 17.31 -48.17 15.85
CA ILE A 3 17.19 -46.80 15.35
C ILE A 3 16.87 -45.92 16.57
N ALA A 4 17.81 -45.12 16.97
CA ALA A 4 17.67 -44.17 18.08
C ALA A 4 16.88 -42.95 17.62
N SER A 5 15.79 -42.68 18.32
CA SER A 5 14.97 -41.47 18.23
C SER A 5 15.67 -40.32 18.90
N TRP A 6 16.00 -39.26 18.13
CA TRP A 6 16.34 -37.95 18.68
C TRP A 6 15.23 -36.98 18.33
N VAL A 7 14.22 -36.93 19.14
CA VAL A 7 13.29 -35.81 19.19
C VAL A 7 13.38 -35.23 20.60
N THR A 8 14.24 -34.27 20.77
CA THR A 8 14.29 -33.48 22.00
C THR A 8 13.18 -32.44 21.92
N TYR A 9 12.03 -32.73 22.51
CA TYR A 9 11.01 -31.72 22.78
C TYR A 9 11.59 -30.75 23.80
N LEU A 10 11.85 -29.50 23.38
CA LEU A 10 11.99 -28.38 24.28
C LEU A 10 10.66 -28.25 25.04
N GLN A 11 10.62 -28.73 26.29
CA GLN A 11 9.53 -28.48 27.22
C GLN A 11 9.58 -27.01 27.65
N LEU A 12 9.02 -26.13 26.82
CA LEU A 12 8.68 -24.79 27.29
C LEU A 12 7.53 -24.93 28.28
N PRO A 13 7.58 -24.26 29.45
CA PRO A 13 6.51 -24.34 30.44
C PRO A 13 5.19 -23.90 29.81
N PHE A 14 4.13 -24.63 30.08
CA PHE A 14 2.78 -24.47 29.51
C PHE A 14 2.22 -23.03 29.62
N THR A 15 2.81 -22.20 30.48
CA THR A 15 2.48 -20.77 30.65
C THR A 15 3.13 -19.87 29.63
N PHE A 16 4.14 -20.32 28.85
CA PHE A 16 4.84 -19.50 27.85
C PHE A 16 4.19 -19.61 26.46
N VAL A 17 3.53 -20.72 26.17
CA VAL A 17 2.90 -20.97 24.86
C VAL A 17 1.77 -19.95 24.56
N PRO A 18 0.87 -19.62 25.50
CA PRO A 18 -0.16 -18.61 25.23
C PRO A 18 0.41 -17.21 25.08
N TYR A 19 1.53 -16.89 25.74
CA TYR A 19 2.16 -15.56 25.66
C TYR A 19 2.85 -15.34 24.31
N VAL A 20 3.53 -16.35 23.79
CA VAL A 20 4.19 -16.31 22.46
C VAL A 20 3.16 -16.29 21.34
N LEU A 21 2.09 -17.09 21.45
CA LEU A 21 0.99 -17.11 20.45
C LEU A 21 0.19 -15.79 20.45
N LYS A 22 0.11 -15.08 21.56
CA LYS A 22 -0.59 -13.80 21.68
C LYS A 22 0.17 -12.64 21.03
N GLN A 23 1.45 -12.80 20.70
CA GLN A 23 2.28 -11.79 20.03
C GLN A 23 2.42 -11.99 18.51
N MET A 24 1.98 -13.12 17.97
CA MET A 24 1.94 -13.29 16.52
C MET A 24 0.66 -12.64 15.99
N GLN A 25 0.75 -11.39 15.60
CA GLN A 25 -0.37 -10.70 14.96
C GLN A 25 -0.67 -11.43 13.64
N GLU A 26 -1.84 -12.05 13.57
CA GLU A 26 -2.25 -12.81 12.40
C GLU A 26 -2.32 -11.87 11.19
N TYR A 27 -1.75 -12.30 10.06
CA TYR A 27 -1.79 -11.54 8.82
C TYR A 27 -2.89 -12.10 7.93
N TYR A 28 -3.86 -11.26 7.61
CA TYR A 28 -4.99 -11.56 6.75
C TYR A 28 -4.81 -10.92 5.39
N TYR A 29 -5.44 -11.50 4.36
CA TYR A 29 -5.52 -10.87 3.06
C TYR A 29 -6.85 -11.16 2.37
N THR A 30 -7.26 -10.22 1.53
CA THR A 30 -8.42 -10.34 0.64
C THR A 30 -8.11 -9.71 -0.70
N TYR A 31 -9.02 -9.88 -1.65
CA TYR A 31 -8.90 -9.34 -2.99
C TYR A 31 -10.09 -8.46 -3.33
N TYR A 32 -9.83 -7.40 -4.07
CA TYR A 32 -10.85 -6.52 -4.61
C TYR A 32 -10.63 -6.30 -6.11
N GLU A 33 -11.64 -6.63 -6.92
CA GLU A 33 -11.60 -6.37 -8.35
C GLU A 33 -12.01 -4.92 -8.61
N SER A 34 -11.02 -4.12 -8.98
CA SER A 34 -11.17 -2.69 -9.20
C SER A 34 -11.24 -2.35 -10.69
N PRO A 35 -11.70 -1.13 -11.08
CA PRO A 35 -11.68 -0.66 -12.47
C PRO A 35 -10.29 -0.65 -13.13
N VAL A 36 -9.22 -0.80 -12.35
CA VAL A 36 -7.82 -0.82 -12.84
C VAL A 36 -7.13 -2.17 -12.60
N GLY A 37 -7.90 -3.21 -12.32
CA GLY A 37 -7.45 -4.58 -12.12
C GLY A 37 -7.54 -5.05 -10.68
N LEU A 38 -7.14 -6.29 -10.45
CA LEU A 38 -7.23 -6.95 -9.16
C LEU A 38 -6.26 -6.36 -8.17
N LEU A 39 -6.78 -5.96 -7.00
CA LEU A 39 -6.02 -5.48 -5.86
C LEU A 39 -5.95 -6.56 -4.78
N LYS A 40 -4.77 -6.79 -4.22
CA LYS A 40 -4.58 -7.50 -2.96
C LYS A 40 -4.56 -6.49 -1.82
N ILE A 41 -5.36 -6.74 -0.81
CA ILE A 41 -5.41 -5.97 0.43
C ILE A 41 -4.90 -6.88 1.53
N GLY A 42 -3.88 -6.47 2.25
CA GLY A 42 -3.28 -7.27 3.32
C GLY A 42 -3.00 -6.44 4.55
N GLY A 43 -3.08 -7.09 5.71
CA GLY A 43 -2.86 -6.42 6.99
C GLY A 43 -3.14 -7.33 8.17
N THR A 44 -3.26 -6.72 9.31
CA THR A 44 -3.60 -7.36 10.58
C THR A 44 -5.00 -6.89 11.03
N ASP A 45 -5.41 -7.21 12.25
CA ASP A 45 -6.64 -6.66 12.82
C ASP A 45 -6.56 -5.16 13.15
N SER A 46 -5.35 -4.59 13.12
CA SER A 46 -5.12 -3.22 13.58
C SER A 46 -4.78 -2.23 12.46
N TYR A 47 -4.20 -2.70 11.35
CA TYR A 47 -3.74 -1.81 10.26
C TYR A 47 -3.52 -2.56 8.94
N ILE A 48 -3.64 -1.81 7.85
CA ILE A 48 -3.28 -2.27 6.50
C ILE A 48 -1.77 -2.14 6.33
N THR A 49 -1.14 -3.18 5.79
CA THR A 49 0.30 -3.20 5.49
C THR A 49 0.60 -3.37 4.01
N GLU A 50 -0.38 -3.81 3.24
CA GLU A 50 -0.25 -4.04 1.81
C GLU A 50 -1.53 -3.64 1.07
N LEU A 51 -1.35 -2.90 -0.02
CA LEU A 51 -2.34 -2.69 -1.06
C LEU A 51 -1.60 -2.67 -2.39
N SER A 52 -1.65 -3.77 -3.12
CA SER A 52 -0.86 -3.98 -4.32
C SER A 52 -1.71 -4.46 -5.49
N PHE A 53 -1.32 -4.08 -6.72
CA PHE A 53 -1.94 -4.60 -7.92
C PHE A 53 -1.36 -5.99 -8.23
N LEU A 54 -2.25 -6.92 -8.52
CA LEU A 54 -1.85 -8.24 -9.00
C LEU A 54 -1.90 -8.24 -10.53
N ASP A 55 -0.75 -8.31 -11.15
CA ASP A 55 -0.62 -8.76 -12.53
C ASP A 55 -0.61 -10.29 -12.51
N ASN A 56 -0.90 -10.96 -13.63
CA ASN A 56 -1.07 -12.40 -13.79
C ASN A 56 0.06 -13.32 -13.23
N SER A 57 0.98 -12.77 -12.45
CA SER A 57 1.95 -13.55 -11.68
C SER A 57 1.28 -14.08 -10.43
N HIS A 58 1.13 -15.40 -10.35
CA HIS A 58 0.71 -16.12 -9.15
C HIS A 58 1.71 -15.90 -8.00
N GLN A 59 1.70 -14.73 -7.40
CA GLN A 59 2.37 -14.55 -6.12
C GLN A 59 1.53 -15.30 -5.07
N LEU A 60 2.09 -16.39 -4.57
CA LEU A 60 1.51 -17.11 -3.44
C LEU A 60 1.29 -16.08 -2.30
N ALA A 61 0.04 -15.87 -1.95
CA ALA A 61 -0.28 -14.97 -0.87
C ALA A 61 0.20 -15.60 0.44
N TYR A 62 1.04 -14.88 1.17
CA TYR A 62 1.37 -15.23 2.54
C TYR A 62 0.26 -14.72 3.46
N GLY A 63 -0.16 -15.55 4.42
CA GLY A 63 -1.19 -15.20 5.39
C GLY A 63 -2.45 -16.07 5.27
N VAL A 64 -3.42 -15.76 6.09
CA VAL A 64 -4.72 -16.46 6.11
C VAL A 64 -5.69 -15.76 5.17
N PRO A 65 -6.31 -16.49 4.22
CA PRO A 65 -7.42 -15.91 3.46
C PRO A 65 -8.55 -15.56 4.41
N GLY A 66 -8.93 -14.28 4.47
CA GLY A 66 -9.98 -13.85 5.38
C GLY A 66 -10.13 -12.34 5.37
N VAL A 67 -11.18 -11.90 6.01
CA VAL A 67 -11.52 -10.48 6.09
C VAL A 67 -11.61 -10.08 7.56
N SER A 68 -10.61 -9.35 8.06
CA SER A 68 -10.74 -8.65 9.33
C SER A 68 -11.54 -7.35 9.12
N ASP A 69 -12.04 -6.75 10.20
CA ASP A 69 -12.80 -5.49 10.13
C ASP A 69 -12.01 -4.39 9.41
N ILE A 70 -10.70 -4.32 9.60
CA ILE A 70 -9.82 -3.35 8.92
C ILE A 70 -9.76 -3.61 7.41
N LEU A 71 -9.66 -4.87 6.97
CA LEU A 71 -9.63 -5.20 5.55
C LEU A 71 -10.99 -4.90 4.90
N HIS A 72 -12.09 -5.19 5.61
CA HIS A 72 -13.44 -4.85 5.15
C HIS A 72 -13.59 -3.32 4.97
N GLN A 73 -13.25 -2.53 6.00
CA GLN A 73 -13.29 -1.07 5.92
C GLN A 73 -12.41 -0.52 4.79
N CYS A 74 -11.22 -1.11 4.59
CA CYS A 74 -10.34 -0.73 3.49
C CYS A 74 -11.00 -0.97 2.13
N THR A 75 -11.63 -2.13 1.97
CA THR A 75 -12.34 -2.50 0.73
C THR A 75 -13.49 -1.52 0.45
N GLU A 76 -14.31 -1.21 1.44
CA GLU A 76 -15.40 -0.23 1.29
C GLU A 76 -14.88 1.15 0.91
N GLN A 77 -13.82 1.63 1.57
CA GLN A 77 -13.21 2.91 1.24
C GLN A 77 -12.62 2.93 -0.18
N LEU A 78 -12.08 1.81 -0.67
CA LEU A 78 -11.63 1.68 -2.06
C LEU A 78 -12.80 1.72 -3.04
N ILE A 79 -13.90 1.02 -2.75
CA ILE A 79 -15.12 1.08 -3.56
C ILE A 79 -15.61 2.53 -3.68
N GLU A 80 -15.71 3.25 -2.57
CA GLU A 80 -16.11 4.65 -2.56
C GLU A 80 -15.14 5.55 -3.34
N PHE A 81 -13.83 5.30 -3.23
CA PHE A 81 -12.80 6.03 -3.98
C PHE A 81 -13.00 5.83 -5.50
N PHE A 82 -13.13 4.59 -5.96
CA PHE A 82 -13.34 4.31 -7.38
C PHE A 82 -14.68 4.81 -7.93
N GLN A 83 -15.68 4.94 -7.06
CA GLN A 83 -16.98 5.57 -7.39
C GLN A 83 -16.94 7.11 -7.32
N GLY A 84 -15.81 7.70 -6.95
CA GLY A 84 -15.66 9.15 -6.85
C GLY A 84 -16.31 9.79 -5.61
N ARG A 85 -16.82 8.99 -4.69
CA ARG A 85 -17.48 9.44 -3.45
C ARG A 85 -16.48 9.74 -2.32
N ARG A 86 -15.26 9.19 -2.40
CA ARG A 86 -14.19 9.35 -1.40
C ARG A 86 -12.96 10.02 -2.00
N LYS A 87 -12.40 10.99 -1.30
CA LYS A 87 -11.19 11.71 -1.70
C LYS A 87 -10.01 11.51 -0.74
N SER A 88 -10.26 10.93 0.44
CA SER A 88 -9.25 10.64 1.47
C SER A 88 -9.58 9.34 2.18
N PHE A 89 -8.56 8.63 2.62
CA PHE A 89 -8.71 7.38 3.36
C PHE A 89 -8.58 7.64 4.86
N ASN A 90 -9.47 7.04 5.64
CA ASN A 90 -9.44 7.06 7.10
C ASN A 90 -9.33 5.61 7.59
N ILE A 91 -8.16 5.04 7.41
CA ILE A 91 -7.84 3.66 7.80
C ILE A 91 -6.43 3.63 8.36
N PRO A 92 -6.18 2.95 9.48
CA PRO A 92 -4.83 2.76 9.99
C PRO A 92 -3.96 2.00 8.99
N ILE A 93 -2.78 2.53 8.69
CA ILE A 93 -1.80 1.88 7.84
C ILE A 93 -0.47 1.74 8.58
N HIS A 94 0.25 0.67 8.30
CA HIS A 94 1.62 0.48 8.75
C HIS A 94 2.48 -0.04 7.60
N GLN A 95 3.56 0.66 7.32
CA GLN A 95 4.51 0.27 6.28
C GLN A 95 5.92 0.34 6.85
N GLU A 96 6.57 -0.81 6.96
CA GLU A 96 7.94 -0.89 7.43
C GLU A 96 8.92 -0.26 6.44
N GLY A 97 9.90 0.45 6.96
CA GLY A 97 10.94 1.09 6.19
C GLY A 97 11.92 1.89 7.05
N THR A 98 13.00 2.36 6.44
CA THR A 98 13.96 3.25 7.11
C THR A 98 13.33 4.61 7.42
N ASP A 99 13.93 5.41 8.31
CA ASP A 99 13.46 6.77 8.65
C ASP A 99 13.34 7.65 7.40
N PHE A 100 14.26 7.49 6.44
CA PHE A 100 14.18 8.21 5.18
C PHE A 100 12.94 7.80 4.37
N GLN A 101 12.65 6.50 4.29
CA GLN A 101 11.47 5.99 3.59
C GLN A 101 10.17 6.44 4.26
N GLN A 102 10.10 6.36 5.58
CA GLN A 102 8.94 6.85 6.34
C GLN A 102 8.68 8.33 6.08
N ARG A 103 9.73 9.17 6.09
CA ARG A 103 9.58 10.59 5.78
C ARG A 103 9.06 10.83 4.36
N VAL A 104 9.58 10.08 3.36
CA VAL A 104 9.09 10.18 1.98
C VAL A 104 7.60 9.85 1.92
N TRP A 105 7.17 8.69 2.47
CA TRP A 105 5.78 8.27 2.43
C TRP A 105 4.86 9.24 3.19
N ASN A 106 5.31 9.81 4.30
CA ASN A 106 4.59 10.87 5.00
C ASN A 106 4.39 12.12 4.13
N HIS A 107 5.39 12.52 3.35
CA HIS A 107 5.23 13.61 2.39
C HIS A 107 4.28 13.26 1.24
N LEU A 108 4.23 12.00 0.80
CA LEU A 108 3.26 11.55 -0.20
C LEU A 108 1.83 11.71 0.32
N MET A 109 1.56 11.32 1.57
CA MET A 109 0.24 11.45 2.20
C MET A 109 -0.27 12.89 2.27
N GLN A 110 0.63 13.87 2.20
CA GLN A 110 0.28 15.30 2.19
C GLN A 110 -0.08 15.85 0.80
N ILE A 111 0.06 15.06 -0.26
CA ILE A 111 -0.31 15.49 -1.61
C ILE A 111 -1.84 15.40 -1.75
N PRO A 112 -2.55 16.53 -1.97
CA PRO A 112 -4.00 16.50 -2.02
C PRO A 112 -4.54 15.68 -3.18
N PHE A 113 -5.76 15.17 -3.02
CA PHE A 113 -6.52 14.51 -4.09
C PHE A 113 -6.65 15.40 -5.32
N GLY A 114 -6.41 14.85 -6.51
CA GLY A 114 -6.47 15.58 -7.77
C GLY A 114 -5.32 16.56 -8.02
N LYS A 115 -4.28 16.54 -7.17
CA LYS A 115 -3.06 17.35 -7.34
C LYS A 115 -1.85 16.44 -7.55
N THR A 116 -0.88 16.97 -8.28
CA THR A 116 0.41 16.30 -8.51
C THR A 116 1.56 17.20 -8.08
N ILE A 117 2.68 16.59 -7.72
CA ILE A 117 3.95 17.28 -7.51
C ILE A 117 5.04 16.60 -8.34
N SER A 118 6.13 17.32 -8.62
CA SER A 118 7.28 16.70 -9.26
C SER A 118 8.16 15.94 -8.26
N TYR A 119 9.00 15.01 -8.76
CA TYR A 119 10.03 14.39 -7.92
C TYR A 119 11.00 15.42 -7.33
N MET A 120 11.25 16.53 -8.05
CA MET A 120 12.05 17.64 -7.53
C MET A 120 11.36 18.33 -6.36
N ASP A 121 10.03 18.55 -6.46
CA ASP A 121 9.27 19.15 -5.35
C ASP A 121 9.23 18.23 -4.14
N LEU A 122 9.10 16.91 -4.35
CA LEU A 122 9.19 15.93 -3.27
C LEU A 122 10.56 16.01 -2.57
N ALA A 123 11.67 16.06 -3.34
CA ALA A 123 13.02 16.19 -2.79
C ALA A 123 13.21 17.51 -2.01
N LYS A 124 12.68 18.62 -2.53
CA LYS A 124 12.68 19.90 -1.81
C LYS A 124 11.91 19.83 -0.48
N ARG A 125 10.76 19.16 -0.44
CA ARG A 125 10.00 18.93 0.80
C ARG A 125 10.76 18.07 1.81
N MET A 126 11.65 17.20 1.33
CA MET A 126 12.56 16.42 2.19
C MET A 126 13.71 17.25 2.77
N GLY A 127 13.86 18.52 2.34
CA GLY A 127 14.88 19.46 2.80
C GLY A 127 16.17 19.47 1.97
N ASP A 128 16.34 18.56 1.01
CA ASP A 128 17.52 18.51 0.15
C ASP A 128 17.17 18.08 -1.28
N PRO A 129 17.27 18.95 -2.28
CA PRO A 129 17.04 18.61 -3.69
C PRO A 129 17.93 17.48 -4.22
N LYS A 130 19.11 17.23 -3.60
CA LYS A 130 20.03 16.18 -4.03
C LYS A 130 19.47 14.77 -3.78
N VAL A 131 18.49 14.63 -2.88
CA VAL A 131 17.90 13.31 -2.59
C VAL A 131 16.86 12.86 -3.63
N ILE A 132 16.67 13.57 -4.73
CA ILE A 132 15.65 13.27 -5.75
C ILE A 132 15.65 11.81 -6.22
N ARG A 133 16.83 11.21 -6.46
CA ARG A 133 16.93 9.81 -6.88
C ARG A 133 16.50 8.85 -5.75
N ALA A 134 16.91 9.12 -4.52
CA ALA A 134 16.56 8.32 -3.35
C ALA A 134 15.05 8.43 -3.06
N ALA A 135 14.47 9.64 -3.16
CA ALA A 135 13.04 9.88 -3.00
C ALA A 135 12.23 9.16 -4.11
N ALA A 136 12.68 9.20 -5.36
CA ALA A 136 12.04 8.48 -6.47
C ALA A 136 12.10 6.96 -6.27
N SER A 137 13.25 6.42 -5.87
CA SER A 137 13.39 4.99 -5.53
C SER A 137 12.44 4.59 -4.39
N THR A 138 12.34 5.42 -3.35
CA THR A 138 11.45 5.16 -2.20
C THR A 138 9.98 5.26 -2.60
N ASN A 139 9.62 6.22 -3.46
CA ASN A 139 8.27 6.32 -4.03
C ASN A 139 7.85 5.00 -4.71
N GLY A 140 8.77 4.36 -5.45
CA GLY A 140 8.53 3.06 -6.09
C GLY A 140 8.47 1.87 -5.12
N LYS A 141 8.96 2.01 -3.89
CA LYS A 141 8.92 0.96 -2.85
C LYS A 141 7.67 1.01 -1.99
N ASN A 142 6.73 1.90 -2.30
CA ASN A 142 5.45 1.97 -1.61
C ASN A 142 4.67 0.66 -1.78
N LYS A 143 4.32 0.02 -0.66
CA LYS A 143 3.54 -1.23 -0.61
C LYS A 143 2.05 -1.00 -0.44
N ILE A 144 1.61 0.24 -0.17
CA ILE A 144 0.20 0.58 0.10
C ILE A 144 -0.26 1.56 -0.99
N ALA A 145 -0.41 1.05 -2.21
CA ALA A 145 -0.80 1.84 -3.36
C ALA A 145 -2.15 2.57 -3.13
N ILE A 146 -2.40 3.65 -3.83
CA ILE A 146 -3.62 4.46 -3.75
C ILE A 146 -3.75 5.21 -2.42
N ILE A 147 -3.74 4.50 -1.28
CA ILE A 147 -3.85 5.10 0.07
C ILE A 147 -2.62 5.98 0.33
N VAL A 148 -1.40 5.44 0.14
CA VAL A 148 -0.17 6.25 0.03
C VAL A 148 -0.01 6.64 -1.44
N PRO A 149 -0.29 7.91 -1.82
CA PRO A 149 -0.56 8.28 -3.20
C PRO A 149 0.72 8.51 -4.01
N CYS A 150 1.57 7.49 -4.13
CA CYS A 150 2.80 7.55 -4.91
C CYS A 150 2.56 7.83 -6.41
N HIS A 151 1.35 7.57 -6.91
CA HIS A 151 0.94 7.92 -8.28
C HIS A 151 0.86 9.44 -8.52
N ARG A 152 0.69 10.27 -7.47
CA ARG A 152 0.61 11.75 -7.57
C ARG A 152 1.98 12.43 -7.78
N VAL A 153 3.08 11.65 -7.81
CA VAL A 153 4.42 12.19 -8.11
C VAL A 153 4.78 11.92 -9.57
N ILE A 154 5.14 12.97 -10.31
CA ILE A 154 5.38 12.95 -11.77
C ILE A 154 6.74 13.56 -12.11
N GLY A 155 7.15 13.51 -13.37
CA GLY A 155 8.34 14.20 -13.88
C GLY A 155 8.24 15.73 -13.75
N THR A 156 9.37 16.42 -13.73
CA THR A 156 9.40 17.89 -13.71
C THR A 156 8.80 18.49 -14.99
N ASP A 157 8.92 17.78 -16.10
CA ASP A 157 8.34 18.08 -17.40
C ASP A 157 6.86 17.63 -17.53
N LYS A 158 6.25 17.22 -16.42
CA LYS A 158 4.91 16.63 -16.32
C LYS A 158 4.78 15.24 -16.97
N SER A 159 5.88 14.62 -17.37
CA SER A 159 5.86 13.24 -17.88
C SER A 159 5.45 12.27 -16.78
N LEU A 160 4.77 11.21 -17.17
CA LEU A 160 4.48 10.09 -16.28
C LEU A 160 5.72 9.21 -16.25
N VAL A 161 6.33 9.07 -15.09
CA VAL A 161 7.52 8.23 -14.88
C VAL A 161 7.33 7.35 -13.65
N GLY A 162 7.79 6.12 -13.75
CA GLY A 162 7.91 5.16 -12.66
C GLY A 162 6.63 4.97 -11.81
N TYR A 163 6.03 3.81 -11.88
CA TYR A 163 4.95 3.39 -10.97
C TYR A 163 4.98 1.88 -10.81
N SER A 164 5.01 1.37 -9.59
CA SER A 164 5.06 -0.07 -9.32
C SER A 164 3.83 -0.82 -9.85
N GLY A 165 2.68 -0.16 -9.87
CA GLY A 165 1.45 -0.71 -10.44
C GLY A 165 1.31 -0.57 -11.97
N GLY A 166 2.36 -0.10 -12.68
CA GLY A 166 2.32 0.12 -14.13
C GLY A 166 1.77 1.48 -14.56
N MET A 167 2.27 1.97 -15.70
CA MET A 167 1.99 3.33 -16.16
C MET A 167 0.53 3.57 -16.52
N GLN A 168 -0.15 2.57 -17.05
CA GLN A 168 -1.57 2.67 -17.40
C GLN A 168 -2.45 2.95 -16.17
N ARG A 169 -2.19 2.22 -15.06
CA ARG A 169 -2.88 2.45 -13.79
C ARG A 169 -2.58 3.82 -13.19
N LYS A 170 -1.32 4.27 -13.26
CA LYS A 170 -0.96 5.62 -12.83
C LYS A 170 -1.74 6.68 -13.59
N GLN A 171 -1.77 6.58 -14.92
CA GLN A 171 -2.51 7.50 -15.77
C GLN A 171 -4.00 7.50 -15.44
N TRP A 172 -4.59 6.32 -15.29
CA TRP A 172 -6.01 6.18 -14.95
C TRP A 172 -6.34 6.82 -13.60
N LEU A 173 -5.55 6.54 -12.56
CA LEU A 173 -5.73 7.11 -11.21
C LEU A 173 -5.66 8.64 -11.24
N LEU A 174 -4.67 9.20 -11.92
CA LEU A 174 -4.52 10.66 -12.05
C LEU A 174 -5.70 11.29 -12.80
N GLN A 175 -6.17 10.66 -13.88
CA GLN A 175 -7.33 11.13 -14.63
C GLN A 175 -8.62 11.02 -13.81
N HIS A 176 -8.80 9.93 -13.08
CA HIS A 176 -9.93 9.70 -12.19
C HIS A 176 -10.00 10.80 -11.13
N GLU A 177 -8.90 11.03 -10.41
CA GLU A 177 -8.84 12.07 -9.40
C GLU A 177 -9.05 13.47 -9.97
N PHE A 178 -8.44 13.76 -11.12
CA PHE A 178 -8.58 15.06 -11.78
C PHE A 178 -10.03 15.35 -12.15
N ARG A 179 -10.72 14.39 -12.77
CA ARG A 179 -12.12 14.54 -13.15
C ARG A 179 -13.02 14.85 -11.97
N ILE A 180 -12.87 14.08 -10.88
CA ILE A 180 -13.68 14.25 -9.67
C ILE A 180 -13.37 15.57 -8.98
N ALA A 181 -12.08 15.96 -8.91
CA ALA A 181 -11.67 17.20 -8.26
C ALA A 181 -12.19 18.45 -8.99
N HIS A 182 -12.37 18.38 -10.32
CA HIS A 182 -12.78 19.51 -11.15
C HIS A 182 -14.22 19.41 -11.65
N GLY A 183 -14.99 18.43 -11.21
CA GLY A 183 -16.40 18.26 -11.58
C GLY A 183 -16.62 17.95 -13.07
N ILE A 184 -15.63 17.40 -13.77
CA ILE A 184 -15.74 17.07 -15.18
C ILE A 184 -16.53 15.77 -15.29
N GLN A 185 -17.80 15.86 -15.64
CA GLN A 185 -18.61 14.69 -16.01
C GLN A 185 -18.21 14.26 -17.42
N THR A 186 -17.79 13.01 -17.58
CA THR A 186 -17.75 12.38 -18.90
C THR A 186 -19.18 11.97 -19.23
N LEU A 187 -19.78 12.66 -20.19
CA LEU A 187 -20.97 12.15 -20.86
C LEU A 187 -20.54 10.92 -21.67
N PHE A 188 -21.01 9.75 -21.29
CA PHE A 188 -21.02 8.53 -22.11
C PHE A 188 -22.42 8.32 -22.65
#